data_8be6dc05def543cd623f318aaff33d2b
#
_entry.id   8be6dc05def543cd623f318aaff33d2b
#
_cell.length_a   1.000
_cell.length_b   1.000
_cell.length_c   1.000
_cell.angle_alpha   90.00
_cell.angle_beta   90.00
_cell.angle_gamma   90.00
#
_symmetry.space_group_name_H-M   'P 1'
#
loop_
_entity.id
_entity.type
_entity.pdbx_description
1 polymer ?
#
loop_
_entity_poly.entity_id
_entity_poly.type
_entity_poly.pdbx_seq_one_letter_code
_entity_poly.pdbx_strand_id
1 'polypeptide(L)'
;MKGCLLFSEKDCTFRVTGPPAPLIDVSQGGHFFMEVKKATTYREQVEKIEQRGCCIENVDDAIRCLESINYYRLSAYFLPFRKADGSYNAGTSFSRIVQIYEFDRLLRRSLFSALEEIEISMRARLAYFHAHKYSPIGYLDASIYSQSHKH
;
A
#
# COMPACT_ATOMS: atom_id res chain seq x y z
N MET A 1 2.10 -16.10 -23.81
CA MET A 1 1.89 -14.66 -23.98
C MET A 1 0.82 -14.20 -22.99
N LYS A 2 1.19 -13.66 -21.84
CA LYS A 2 0.24 -13.12 -20.86
C LYS A 2 0.57 -11.64 -20.70
N GLY A 3 -0.35 -10.79 -21.18
CA GLY A 3 -0.23 -9.36 -21.20
C GLY A 3 -0.11 -8.77 -19.79
N CYS A 4 0.90 -7.96 -19.61
CA CYS A 4 1.09 -7.10 -18.45
C CYS A 4 0.12 -5.92 -18.60
N LEU A 5 -0.98 -5.94 -17.88
CA LEU A 5 -1.86 -4.78 -17.75
C LEU A 5 -1.18 -3.77 -16.83
N LEU A 6 -0.74 -2.66 -17.42
CA LEU A 6 -0.29 -1.47 -16.73
C LEU A 6 -1.46 -0.88 -15.92
N PHE A 7 -1.43 -1.07 -14.63
CA PHE A 7 -2.34 -0.41 -13.70
C PHE A 7 -1.72 0.92 -13.27
N SER A 8 -2.41 2.01 -13.59
CA SER A 8 -2.03 3.38 -13.23
C SER A 8 -1.96 3.53 -11.71
N GLU A 9 -0.77 3.89 -11.21
CA GLU A 9 -0.51 4.30 -9.83
C GLU A 9 -1.16 5.67 -9.57
N LYS A 10 -2.38 5.69 -9.06
CA LYS A 10 -2.90 6.84 -8.31
C LYS A 10 -3.74 6.32 -7.16
N ASP A 11 -3.34 6.73 -5.95
CA ASP A 11 -4.06 6.66 -4.69
C ASP A 11 -4.05 5.32 -3.93
N CYS A 12 -2.89 4.97 -3.37
CA CYS A 12 -2.81 4.26 -2.11
C CYS A 12 -1.82 4.99 -1.19
N THR A 13 -2.28 6.04 -0.53
CA THR A 13 -1.55 6.66 0.58
C THR A 13 -1.64 5.75 1.79
N PHE A 14 -0.73 4.79 1.88
CA PHE A 14 -0.47 4.08 3.12
C PHE A 14 0.25 5.04 4.07
N ARG A 15 -0.47 5.57 5.07
CA ARG A 15 0.15 6.34 6.16
C ARG A 15 1.07 5.41 6.94
N VAL A 16 2.36 5.53 6.69
CA VAL A 16 3.38 4.99 7.58
C VAL A 16 3.32 5.82 8.86
N THR A 17 2.82 5.24 9.95
CA THR A 17 2.95 5.81 11.29
C THR A 17 4.37 5.55 11.78
N GLY A 18 5.31 6.36 11.28
CA GLY A 18 6.61 6.58 11.90
C GLY A 18 6.52 7.82 12.81
N PRO A 19 7.48 8.04 13.73
CA PRO A 19 7.52 9.26 14.51
C PRO A 19 7.50 10.47 13.55
N PRO A 20 6.80 11.56 13.90
CA PRO A 20 6.69 12.71 13.03
C PRO A 20 8.10 13.20 12.69
N ALA A 21 8.32 13.44 11.40
CA ALA A 21 9.57 14.09 10.97
C ALA A 21 9.72 15.40 11.75
N PRO A 22 10.92 15.73 12.26
CA PRO A 22 11.15 16.99 12.96
C PRO A 22 10.71 18.14 12.06
N LEU A 23 9.91 19.05 12.63
CA LEU A 23 9.50 20.27 11.96
C LEU A 23 10.76 21.04 11.54
N ILE A 24 10.93 21.22 10.24
CA ILE A 24 12.06 21.94 9.68
C ILE A 24 11.79 23.43 9.90
N ASP A 25 12.54 24.05 10.79
CA ASP A 25 12.60 25.51 10.87
C ASP A 25 13.42 26.04 9.67
N VAL A 26 12.74 26.65 8.72
CA VAL A 26 13.30 27.14 7.44
C VAL A 26 14.04 28.45 7.61
N SER A 27 14.15 29.00 8.83
CA SER A 27 14.67 30.37 9.09
C SER A 27 16.20 30.48 9.16
N GLN A 28 16.94 29.39 9.15
CA GLN A 28 18.40 29.44 9.13
C GLN A 28 18.96 28.58 8.01
N GLY A 29 19.59 29.18 7.03
CA GLY A 29 20.19 28.58 5.84
C GLY A 29 21.31 27.57 6.11
N GLY A 30 20.99 26.51 6.83
CA GLY A 30 21.84 25.34 7.01
C GLY A 30 21.59 24.37 5.88
N HIS A 31 22.58 24.11 5.04
CA HIS A 31 22.58 22.99 4.12
C HIS A 31 22.50 21.69 4.92
N PHE A 32 21.27 21.17 5.11
CA PHE A 32 21.07 19.85 5.65
C PHE A 32 21.41 18.83 4.54
N PHE A 33 22.65 18.35 4.55
CA PHE A 33 23.05 17.19 3.73
C PHE A 33 22.33 15.96 4.28
N MET A 34 21.14 15.67 3.77
CA MET A 34 20.57 14.33 3.93
C MET A 34 21.51 13.38 3.18
N GLU A 35 22.23 12.54 3.93
CA GLU A 35 23.00 11.46 3.33
C GLU A 35 22.03 10.51 2.62
N VAL A 36 21.93 10.67 1.30
CA VAL A 36 21.06 9.87 0.46
C VAL A 36 21.64 8.46 0.44
N LYS A 37 20.90 7.51 1.03
CA LYS A 37 21.30 6.10 1.01
C LYS A 37 21.53 5.65 -0.44
N LYS A 38 22.68 5.03 -0.69
CA LYS A 38 23.00 4.46 -1.99
C LYS A 38 21.94 3.44 -2.40
N ALA A 39 21.54 3.46 -3.67
CA ALA A 39 20.65 2.45 -4.23
C ALA A 39 21.30 1.06 -4.14
N THR A 40 20.52 0.06 -3.74
CA THR A 40 20.96 -1.33 -3.63
C THR A 40 20.49 -2.12 -4.84
N THR A 41 21.34 -3.00 -5.34
CA THR A 41 20.99 -3.97 -6.40
C THR A 41 20.04 -5.03 -5.85
N TYR A 42 19.32 -5.74 -6.72
CA TYR A 42 18.44 -6.84 -6.31
C TYR A 42 19.19 -7.94 -5.57
N ARG A 43 20.41 -8.25 -5.98
CA ARG A 43 21.28 -9.22 -5.29
C ARG A 43 21.61 -8.78 -3.86
N GLU A 44 22.02 -7.53 -3.67
CA GLU A 44 22.27 -6.96 -2.33
C GLU A 44 21.01 -6.95 -1.45
N GLN A 45 19.83 -6.78 -2.05
CA GLN A 45 18.55 -6.85 -1.34
C GLN A 45 18.26 -8.29 -0.86
N VAL A 46 18.49 -9.28 -1.72
CA VAL A 46 18.36 -10.71 -1.40
C VAL A 46 19.32 -11.09 -0.28
N GLU A 47 20.62 -10.74 -0.39
CA GLU A 47 21.62 -10.99 0.63
C GLU A 47 21.23 -10.35 1.99
N LYS A 48 20.68 -9.15 1.97
CA LYS A 48 20.20 -8.47 3.18
C LYS A 48 19.02 -9.19 3.83
N ILE A 49 18.12 -9.78 3.05
CA ILE A 49 17.00 -10.58 3.54
C ILE A 49 17.53 -11.86 4.18
N GLU A 50 18.49 -12.52 3.55
CA GLU A 50 19.13 -13.74 4.03
C GLU A 50 19.92 -13.51 5.32
N GLN A 51 20.73 -12.43 5.39
CA GLN A 51 21.47 -12.02 6.58
C GLN A 51 20.57 -11.77 7.80
N ARG A 52 19.30 -11.41 7.58
CA ARG A 52 18.31 -11.24 8.64
C ARG A 52 17.66 -12.56 9.08
N GLY A 53 18.07 -13.69 8.52
CA GLY A 53 17.60 -15.02 8.90
C GLY A 53 16.40 -15.54 8.11
N CYS A 54 16.14 -14.97 6.92
CA CYS A 54 15.15 -15.54 6.00
C CYS A 54 15.81 -16.65 5.17
N CYS A 55 15.16 -17.82 5.09
CA CYS A 55 15.58 -18.90 4.21
C CYS A 55 15.21 -18.55 2.76
N ILE A 56 16.19 -18.59 1.86
CA ILE A 56 16.02 -18.38 0.43
C ILE A 56 16.41 -19.65 -0.28
N GLU A 57 15.44 -20.35 -0.87
CA GLU A 57 15.65 -21.63 -1.53
C GLU A 57 16.34 -21.46 -2.90
N ASN A 58 15.97 -20.39 -3.62
CA ASN A 58 16.52 -20.06 -4.93
C ASN A 58 16.74 -18.54 -5.05
N VAL A 59 17.99 -18.14 -5.14
CA VAL A 59 18.40 -16.73 -5.24
C VAL A 59 17.90 -16.09 -6.55
N ASP A 60 17.95 -16.81 -7.66
CA ASP A 60 17.54 -16.27 -8.96
C ASP A 60 16.02 -16.04 -9.03
N ASP A 61 15.24 -16.93 -8.40
CA ASP A 61 13.78 -16.73 -8.26
C ASP A 61 13.48 -15.54 -7.35
N ALA A 62 14.21 -15.36 -6.27
CA ALA A 62 14.07 -14.21 -5.39
C ALA A 62 14.40 -12.89 -6.11
N ILE A 63 15.46 -12.87 -6.91
CA ILE A 63 15.80 -11.70 -7.76
C ILE A 63 14.68 -11.39 -8.73
N ARG A 64 14.18 -12.37 -9.51
CA ARG A 64 13.05 -12.17 -10.43
C ARG A 64 11.79 -11.68 -9.72
N CYS A 65 11.55 -12.15 -8.51
CA CYS A 65 10.44 -11.69 -7.70
C CYS A 65 10.62 -10.20 -7.32
N LEU A 66 11.80 -9.80 -6.87
CA LEU A 66 12.10 -8.41 -6.51
C LEU A 66 12.10 -7.45 -7.71
N GLU A 67 12.43 -7.93 -8.91
CA GLU A 67 12.29 -7.17 -10.16
C GLU A 67 10.82 -6.85 -10.47
N SER A 68 9.90 -7.78 -10.15
CA SER A 68 8.46 -7.65 -10.41
C SER A 68 7.72 -6.96 -9.26
N ILE A 69 8.17 -7.21 -8.03
CA ILE A 69 7.58 -6.70 -6.80
C ILE A 69 8.65 -5.90 -6.07
N ASN A 70 8.54 -4.58 -6.05
CA ASN A 70 9.51 -3.74 -5.37
C ASN A 70 9.79 -4.22 -3.93
N TYR A 71 11.07 -4.21 -3.51
CA TYR A 71 11.51 -4.59 -2.17
C TYR A 71 10.68 -3.93 -1.05
N TYR A 72 10.40 -2.63 -1.17
CA TYR A 72 9.62 -1.91 -0.15
C TYR A 72 8.19 -2.44 -0.03
N ARG A 73 7.58 -2.82 -1.15
CA ARG A 73 6.25 -3.43 -1.13
C ARG A 73 6.25 -4.78 -0.45
N LEU A 74 7.24 -5.61 -0.77
CA LEU A 74 7.37 -6.94 -0.17
C LEU A 74 7.76 -6.85 1.31
N SER A 75 8.53 -5.85 1.71
CA SER A 75 9.01 -5.67 3.08
C SER A 75 7.88 -5.55 4.11
N ALA A 76 6.71 -5.06 3.73
CA ALA A 76 5.54 -5.00 4.60
C ALA A 76 5.07 -6.40 5.04
N TYR A 77 5.19 -7.39 4.18
CA TYR A 77 4.77 -8.77 4.47
C TYR A 77 5.78 -9.53 5.36
N PHE A 78 6.99 -9.01 5.52
CA PHE A 78 7.97 -9.51 6.47
C PHE A 78 7.72 -9.02 7.92
N LEU A 79 6.95 -7.93 8.11
CA LEU A 79 6.74 -7.33 9.43
C LEU A 79 6.23 -8.31 10.50
N PRO A 80 5.24 -9.19 10.23
CA PRO A 80 4.76 -10.15 11.22
C PRO A 80 5.81 -11.19 11.65
N PHE A 81 6.86 -11.35 10.86
CA PHE A 81 7.95 -12.32 11.10
C PHE A 81 9.19 -11.67 11.66
N ARG A 82 9.20 -10.36 11.86
CA ARG A 82 10.35 -9.58 12.29
C ARG A 82 10.39 -9.48 13.81
N LYS A 83 11.56 -9.76 14.40
CA LYS A 83 11.85 -9.56 15.82
C LYS A 83 12.25 -8.10 16.11
N ALA A 84 12.34 -7.78 17.42
CA ALA A 84 12.75 -6.45 17.88
C ALA A 84 14.19 -6.08 17.48
N ASP A 85 15.08 -7.06 17.35
CA ASP A 85 16.47 -6.90 16.90
C ASP A 85 16.60 -6.69 15.38
N GLY A 86 15.49 -6.76 14.63
CA GLY A 86 15.46 -6.61 13.18
C GLY A 86 15.70 -7.88 12.38
N SER A 87 16.02 -8.99 13.04
CA SER A 87 16.08 -10.33 12.42
C SER A 87 14.70 -10.92 12.20
N TYR A 88 14.60 -12.03 11.45
CA TYR A 88 13.35 -12.75 11.24
C TYR A 88 13.23 -13.95 12.17
N ASN A 89 12.02 -14.40 12.42
CA ASN A 89 11.74 -15.60 13.19
C ASN A 89 12.31 -16.84 12.50
N ALA A 90 12.72 -17.85 13.29
CA ALA A 90 13.19 -19.12 12.74
C ALA A 90 12.10 -19.76 11.85
N GLY A 91 12.51 -20.29 10.69
CA GLY A 91 11.61 -20.88 9.72
C GLY A 91 10.89 -19.88 8.80
N THR A 92 11.23 -18.58 8.86
CA THR A 92 10.74 -17.63 7.85
C THR A 92 11.42 -17.94 6.51
N SER A 93 10.61 -18.26 5.49
CA SER A 93 11.09 -18.47 4.12
C SER A 93 10.60 -17.39 3.18
N PHE A 94 11.41 -17.05 2.19
CA PHE A 94 11.07 -16.06 1.17
C PHE A 94 9.85 -16.50 0.35
N SER A 95 9.78 -17.78 -0.02
CA SER A 95 8.66 -18.36 -0.76
C SER A 95 7.33 -18.19 -0.02
N ARG A 96 7.32 -18.38 1.30
CA ARG A 96 6.11 -18.15 2.13
C ARG A 96 5.66 -16.69 2.12
N ILE A 97 6.61 -15.75 2.18
CA ILE A 97 6.29 -14.31 2.11
C ILE A 97 5.67 -13.94 0.76
N VAL A 98 6.22 -14.47 -0.33
CA VAL A 98 5.66 -14.28 -1.68
C VAL A 98 4.26 -14.88 -1.80
N GLN A 99 4.01 -16.06 -1.22
CA GLN A 99 2.68 -16.67 -1.19
C GLN A 99 1.66 -15.79 -0.45
N ILE A 100 2.03 -15.22 0.69
CA ILE A 100 1.17 -14.30 1.45
C ILE A 100 0.86 -13.05 0.61
N TYR A 101 1.86 -12.47 -0.05
CA TYR A 101 1.67 -11.33 -0.97
C TYR A 101 0.71 -11.67 -2.11
N GLU A 102 0.86 -12.84 -2.75
CA GLU A 102 0.00 -13.27 -3.84
C GLU A 102 -1.44 -13.54 -3.36
N PHE A 103 -1.60 -14.16 -2.19
CA PHE A 103 -2.92 -14.36 -1.58
C PHE A 103 -3.61 -13.00 -1.32
N ASP A 104 -2.91 -12.06 -0.70
CA ASP A 104 -3.45 -10.72 -0.45
C ASP A 104 -3.81 -9.98 -1.76
N ARG A 105 -2.98 -10.13 -2.80
CA ARG A 105 -3.25 -9.58 -4.13
C ARG A 105 -4.54 -10.13 -4.74
N LEU A 106 -4.74 -11.45 -4.65
CA LEU A 106 -5.94 -12.12 -5.15
C LEU A 106 -7.18 -11.73 -4.35
N LEU A 107 -7.06 -11.69 -3.01
CA LEU A 107 -8.12 -11.29 -2.10
C LEU A 107 -8.58 -9.85 -2.40
N ARG A 108 -7.65 -8.91 -2.49
CA ARG A 108 -7.97 -7.52 -2.86
C ARG A 108 -8.69 -7.44 -4.19
N ARG A 109 -8.21 -8.15 -5.21
CA ARG A 109 -8.84 -8.16 -6.53
C ARG A 109 -10.30 -8.62 -6.47
N SER A 110 -10.59 -9.69 -5.72
CA SER A 110 -11.95 -10.20 -5.54
C SER A 110 -12.85 -9.23 -4.78
N LEU A 111 -12.31 -8.62 -3.71
CA LEU A 111 -13.04 -7.62 -2.91
C LEU A 111 -13.35 -6.35 -3.72
N PHE A 112 -12.40 -5.85 -4.50
CA PHE A 112 -12.62 -4.65 -5.32
C PHE A 112 -13.70 -4.88 -6.38
N SER A 113 -13.75 -6.06 -7.00
CA SER A 113 -14.80 -6.38 -7.96
C SER A 113 -16.20 -6.37 -7.32
N ALA A 114 -16.33 -6.95 -6.12
CA ALA A 114 -17.60 -6.93 -5.39
C ALA A 114 -17.99 -5.51 -4.91
N LEU A 115 -17.01 -4.73 -4.46
CA LEU A 115 -17.25 -3.35 -4.02
C LEU A 115 -17.65 -2.44 -5.17
N GLU A 116 -17.13 -2.64 -6.37
CA GLU A 116 -17.51 -1.89 -7.57
C GLU A 116 -19.01 -2.05 -7.88
N GLU A 117 -19.53 -3.28 -7.83
CA GLU A 117 -20.96 -3.54 -8.05
C GLU A 117 -21.84 -2.84 -6.99
N ILE A 118 -21.44 -2.90 -5.72
CA ILE A 118 -22.13 -2.23 -4.62
C ILE A 118 -22.10 -0.70 -4.83
N GLU A 119 -20.95 -0.14 -5.16
CA GLU A 119 -20.76 1.28 -5.39
C GLU A 119 -21.67 1.80 -6.51
N ILE A 120 -21.70 1.12 -7.66
CA ILE A 120 -22.55 1.47 -8.80
C ILE A 120 -24.04 1.44 -8.38
N SER A 121 -24.46 0.37 -7.70
CA SER A 121 -25.84 0.23 -7.23
C SER A 121 -26.24 1.32 -6.23
N MET A 122 -25.36 1.63 -5.28
CA MET A 122 -25.60 2.68 -4.29
C MET A 122 -25.66 4.06 -4.92
N ARG A 123 -24.75 4.38 -5.83
CA ARG A 123 -24.75 5.65 -6.56
C ARG A 123 -26.05 5.86 -7.33
N ALA A 124 -26.52 4.84 -8.05
CA ALA A 124 -27.77 4.91 -8.79
C ALA A 124 -28.98 5.16 -7.87
N ARG A 125 -29.07 4.43 -6.76
CA ARG A 125 -30.16 4.59 -5.78
C ARG A 125 -30.13 5.94 -5.07
N LEU A 126 -28.94 6.41 -4.68
CA LEU A 126 -28.78 7.71 -4.05
C LEU A 126 -29.11 8.85 -4.99
N ALA A 127 -28.67 8.78 -6.24
CA ALA A 127 -29.01 9.79 -7.25
C ALA A 127 -30.52 9.87 -7.50
N TYR A 128 -31.15 8.70 -7.65
CA TYR A 128 -32.61 8.62 -7.81
C TYR A 128 -33.37 9.23 -6.61
N PHE A 129 -33.02 8.77 -5.40
CA PHE A 129 -33.64 9.27 -4.16
C PHE A 129 -33.43 10.77 -4.00
N HIS A 130 -32.24 11.27 -4.21
CA HIS A 130 -31.90 12.67 -4.05
C HIS A 130 -32.63 13.54 -5.05
N ALA A 131 -32.69 13.14 -6.33
CA ALA A 131 -33.39 13.87 -7.36
C ALA A 131 -34.90 13.98 -7.09
N HIS A 132 -35.52 12.93 -6.55
CA HIS A 132 -36.97 12.93 -6.24
C HIS A 132 -37.29 13.68 -4.93
N LYS A 133 -36.39 13.65 -3.94
CA LYS A 133 -36.62 14.28 -2.64
C LYS A 133 -36.28 15.78 -2.63
N TYR A 134 -35.24 16.19 -3.31
CA TYR A 134 -34.75 17.56 -3.25
C TYR A 134 -34.76 18.30 -4.59
N SER A 135 -34.28 17.76 -5.63
CA SER A 135 -34.33 18.12 -7.06
C SER A 135 -33.12 17.49 -7.79
N PRO A 136 -33.11 17.44 -9.12
CA PRO A 136 -31.96 16.95 -9.88
C PRO A 136 -30.62 17.70 -9.60
N ILE A 137 -30.71 18.97 -9.17
CA ILE A 137 -29.56 19.83 -8.83
C ILE A 137 -29.48 20.14 -7.33
N GLY A 138 -30.28 19.48 -6.50
CA GLY A 138 -30.35 19.72 -5.06
C GLY A 138 -29.04 19.50 -4.32
N TYR A 139 -28.12 18.72 -4.88
CA TYR A 139 -26.77 18.50 -4.32
C TYR A 139 -25.91 19.77 -4.27
N LEU A 140 -26.32 20.86 -4.98
CA LEU A 140 -25.65 22.16 -4.93
C LEU A 140 -26.09 23.00 -3.72
N ASP A 141 -27.18 22.61 -3.06
CA ASP A 141 -27.72 23.34 -1.90
C ASP A 141 -27.03 22.86 -0.61
N ALA A 142 -26.13 23.68 -0.10
CA ALA A 142 -25.39 23.40 1.12
C ALA A 142 -26.28 23.26 2.37
N SER A 143 -27.49 23.85 2.37
CA SER A 143 -28.44 23.78 3.50
C SER A 143 -28.94 22.36 3.77
N ILE A 144 -28.99 21.51 2.75
CA ILE A 144 -29.40 20.11 2.85
C ILE A 144 -28.44 19.31 3.75
N TYR A 145 -27.16 19.68 3.77
CA TYR A 145 -26.09 18.97 4.49
C TYR A 145 -25.78 19.55 5.87
N SER A 146 -26.24 20.77 6.16
CA SER A 146 -25.90 21.49 7.41
C SER A 146 -26.70 21.04 8.64
N GLN A 147 -27.71 20.20 8.50
CA GLN A 147 -28.59 19.80 9.61
C GLN A 147 -28.11 18.59 10.43
N SER A 148 -26.96 17.99 10.15
CA SER A 148 -26.58 16.71 10.78
C SER A 148 -25.68 16.81 12.01
N HIS A 149 -25.43 18.01 12.58
CA HIS A 149 -24.58 18.17 13.78
C HIS A 149 -25.30 18.87 14.95
N LYS A 150 -26.52 18.42 15.26
CA LYS A 150 -27.13 18.73 16.57
C LYS A 150 -27.54 17.42 17.23
N HIS A 151 -26.56 16.71 17.78
CA HIS A 151 -26.74 15.75 18.87
C HIS A 151 -25.54 15.82 19.77
#